data_4800e216bb83a29802d95084f602df76
#
_entry.id   4800e216bb83a29802d95084f602df76
#
_cell.length_a   1.000
_cell.length_b   1.000
_cell.length_c   1.000
_cell.angle_alpha   90.00
_cell.angle_beta   90.00
_cell.angle_gamma   90.00
#
_symmetry.space_group_name_H-M   'P 1'
#
loop_
_entity.id
_entity.type
_entity.pdbx_description
1 polymer ?
#
loop_
_entity_poly.entity_id
_entity_poly.type
_entity_poly.pdbx_seq_one_letter_code
_entity_poly.pdbx_strand_id
1 'polypeptide(L)'
;ESFTQNHFLEEVMILFRRVKAMYRKEIKVLDCTIRDGGLMNNHLFSDDLVRRVFQAVNKSGVDYIELGYKADENQFKRGEYGPMKFCSEQDLENIVGDTELNCKLSVMADIGRFDPKAIIPKAESLVDMMRVASYVKDIDKAIDLVNTLSAKGYETTINIMAVSHSRELELDEALEQIEKESAVDVVYLVDSFGALYSE
;
A
#
# COMPACT_ATOMS: atom_id res chain seq x y z
N GLU A 1 -45.00 -15.81 22.46
CA GLU A 1 -43.62 -16.18 22.03
C GLU A 1 -43.33 -15.85 20.55
N SER A 2 -44.33 -15.86 19.63
CA SER A 2 -44.12 -15.58 18.21
C SER A 2 -43.87 -14.08 17.87
N PHE A 3 -44.38 -13.17 18.71
CA PHE A 3 -44.27 -11.72 18.44
C PHE A 3 -42.88 -11.15 18.70
N THR A 4 -42.16 -11.67 19.70
CA THR A 4 -40.79 -11.26 20.05
C THR A 4 -39.74 -11.75 19.04
N GLN A 5 -39.97 -12.91 18.44
CA GLN A 5 -39.02 -13.51 17.48
C GLN A 5 -39.07 -12.79 16.11
N ASN A 6 -40.23 -12.35 15.68
CA ASN A 6 -40.40 -11.56 14.45
C ASN A 6 -39.75 -10.16 14.59
N HIS A 7 -39.91 -9.52 15.73
CA HIS A 7 -39.32 -8.19 15.95
C HIS A 7 -37.81 -8.24 15.98
N PHE A 8 -37.22 -9.26 16.61
CA PHE A 8 -35.77 -9.47 16.60
C PHE A 8 -35.23 -9.69 15.17
N LEU A 9 -35.93 -10.50 14.36
CA LEU A 9 -35.55 -10.74 12.97
C LEU A 9 -35.66 -9.47 12.11
N GLU A 10 -36.64 -8.62 12.33
CA GLU A 10 -36.76 -7.33 11.65
C GLU A 10 -35.63 -6.37 12.03
N GLU A 11 -35.28 -6.27 13.32
CA GLU A 11 -34.15 -5.44 13.75
C GLU A 11 -32.80 -5.93 13.17
N VAL A 12 -32.59 -7.24 13.17
CA VAL A 12 -31.40 -7.85 12.54
C VAL A 12 -31.37 -7.56 11.02
N MET A 13 -32.53 -7.68 10.34
CA MET A 13 -32.60 -7.36 8.90
C MET A 13 -32.40 -5.88 8.62
N ILE A 14 -32.86 -4.98 9.48
CA ILE A 14 -32.62 -3.53 9.38
C ILE A 14 -31.12 -3.25 9.60
N LEU A 15 -30.51 -3.89 10.58
CA LEU A 15 -29.06 -3.77 10.84
C LEU A 15 -28.25 -4.27 9.64
N PHE A 16 -28.59 -5.45 9.08
CA PHE A 16 -27.94 -5.98 7.86
C PHE A 16 -28.12 -5.06 6.66
N ARG A 17 -29.31 -4.46 6.46
CA ARG A 17 -29.54 -3.48 5.39
C ARG A 17 -28.75 -2.19 5.61
N ARG A 18 -28.59 -1.70 6.85
CA ARG A 18 -27.76 -0.54 7.18
C ARG A 18 -26.28 -0.83 6.95
N VAL A 19 -25.77 -1.98 7.38
CA VAL A 19 -24.40 -2.40 7.14
C VAL A 19 -24.13 -2.54 5.63
N LYS A 20 -25.05 -3.13 4.86
CA LYS A 20 -24.94 -3.26 3.40
C LYS A 20 -25.03 -1.90 2.69
N ALA A 21 -25.78 -0.93 3.24
CA ALA A 21 -25.85 0.44 2.71
C ALA A 21 -24.62 1.29 3.05
N MET A 22 -23.83 0.90 4.07
CA MET A 22 -22.56 1.54 4.44
C MET A 22 -21.36 0.94 3.69
N TYR A 23 -21.50 -0.27 3.12
CA TYR A 23 -20.43 -0.89 2.34
C TYR A 23 -20.34 -0.24 0.96
N ARG A 24 -19.24 0.46 0.72
CA ARG A 24 -18.90 1.05 -0.57
C ARG A 24 -17.88 0.17 -1.27
N LYS A 25 -18.33 -0.55 -2.27
CA LYS A 25 -17.51 -1.51 -3.02
C LYS A 25 -16.33 -0.85 -3.76
N GLU A 26 -16.48 0.44 -4.06
CA GLU A 26 -15.46 1.28 -4.71
C GLU A 26 -14.32 1.68 -3.76
N ILE A 27 -14.56 1.65 -2.44
CA ILE A 27 -13.53 1.96 -1.45
C ILE A 27 -12.68 0.72 -1.20
N LYS A 28 -11.37 0.85 -1.40
CA LYS A 28 -10.38 -0.17 -1.10
C LYS A 28 -9.61 0.17 0.16
N VAL A 29 -9.36 -0.85 0.98
CA VAL A 29 -8.62 -0.72 2.24
C VAL A 29 -7.25 -1.35 2.08
N LEU A 30 -6.22 -0.55 2.40
CA LEU A 30 -4.83 -0.99 2.42
C LEU A 30 -4.30 -0.86 3.85
N ASP A 31 -3.83 -1.98 4.42
CA ASP A 31 -3.14 -2.01 5.71
C ASP A 31 -1.64 -1.78 5.53
N CYS A 32 -1.08 -0.85 6.29
CA CYS A 32 0.34 -0.49 6.27
C CYS A 32 1.05 -0.80 7.60
N THR A 33 0.46 -1.60 8.48
CA THR A 33 0.94 -1.79 9.85
C THR A 33 2.42 -2.20 9.91
N ILE A 34 2.83 -3.17 9.09
CA ILE A 34 4.23 -3.66 9.09
C ILE A 34 5.17 -2.64 8.43
N ARG A 35 4.78 -2.11 7.27
CA ARG A 35 5.62 -1.14 6.56
C ARG A 35 5.87 0.11 7.40
N ASP A 36 4.80 0.69 7.96
CA ASP A 36 4.87 1.95 8.69
C ASP A 36 5.50 1.75 10.07
N GLY A 37 5.09 0.72 10.81
CA GLY A 37 5.67 0.38 12.10
C GLY A 37 7.17 0.08 12.02
N GLY A 38 7.64 -0.45 10.90
CA GLY A 38 9.07 -0.72 10.65
C GLY A 38 9.97 0.52 10.64
N LEU A 39 9.42 1.71 10.43
CA LEU A 39 10.18 2.96 10.51
C LEU A 39 10.72 3.22 11.93
N MET A 40 10.08 2.69 12.95
CA MET A 40 10.48 2.88 14.36
C MET A 40 11.67 2.02 14.78
N ASN A 41 11.95 0.92 14.07
CA ASN A 41 12.97 -0.06 14.48
C ASN A 41 13.81 -0.58 13.31
N ASN A 42 13.93 0.16 12.22
CA ASN A 42 14.62 -0.25 10.99
C ASN A 42 14.09 -1.58 10.42
N HIS A 43 12.80 -1.86 10.55
CA HIS A 43 12.15 -3.12 10.16
C HIS A 43 12.76 -4.38 10.83
N LEU A 44 13.41 -4.22 11.98
CA LEU A 44 13.99 -5.32 12.78
C LEU A 44 12.89 -6.00 13.60
N PHE A 45 11.89 -6.53 12.91
CA PHE A 45 10.89 -7.43 13.49
C PHE A 45 11.35 -8.89 13.42
N SER A 46 10.86 -9.71 14.34
CA SER A 46 10.97 -11.16 14.14
C SER A 46 10.02 -11.64 13.05
N ASP A 47 10.42 -12.62 12.27
CA ASP A 47 9.59 -13.23 11.23
C ASP A 47 8.25 -13.75 11.79
N ASP A 48 8.28 -14.28 13.03
CA ASP A 48 7.06 -14.74 13.72
C ASP A 48 6.07 -13.59 13.94
N LEU A 49 6.54 -12.43 14.37
CA LEU A 49 5.67 -11.25 14.53
C LEU A 49 5.07 -10.81 13.20
N VAL A 50 5.91 -10.67 12.18
CA VAL A 50 5.45 -10.23 10.83
C VAL A 50 4.42 -11.24 10.29
N ARG A 51 4.70 -12.55 10.40
CA ARG A 51 3.80 -13.60 9.93
C ARG A 51 2.45 -13.59 10.67
N ARG A 52 2.44 -13.41 11.97
CA ARG A 52 1.19 -13.32 12.75
C ARG A 52 0.36 -12.10 12.38
N VAL A 53 0.98 -10.94 12.21
CA VAL A 53 0.29 -9.73 11.76
C VAL A 53 -0.24 -9.94 10.34
N PHE A 54 0.59 -10.42 9.41
CA PHE A 54 0.18 -10.76 8.06
C PHE A 54 -1.04 -11.69 8.03
N GLN A 55 -1.01 -12.80 8.78
CA GLN A 55 -2.12 -13.75 8.83
C GLN A 55 -3.41 -13.14 9.41
N ALA A 56 -3.30 -12.27 10.41
CA ALA A 56 -4.45 -11.58 10.98
C ALA A 56 -5.07 -10.61 9.98
N VAL A 57 -4.24 -9.80 9.33
CA VAL A 57 -4.68 -8.82 8.32
C VAL A 57 -5.24 -9.51 7.08
N ASN A 58 -4.60 -10.58 6.58
CA ASN A 58 -5.07 -11.37 5.44
C ASN A 58 -6.49 -11.97 5.67
N LYS A 59 -6.85 -12.23 6.92
CA LYS A 59 -8.19 -12.74 7.31
C LYS A 59 -9.20 -11.64 7.60
N SER A 60 -8.78 -10.39 7.72
CA SER A 60 -9.64 -9.28 8.14
C SER A 60 -10.57 -8.76 7.05
N GLY A 61 -10.32 -9.09 5.78
CA GLY A 61 -11.10 -8.64 4.64
C GLY A 61 -10.63 -7.32 4.04
N VAL A 62 -9.39 -6.86 4.34
CA VAL A 62 -8.75 -5.75 3.64
C VAL A 62 -8.42 -6.14 2.19
N ASP A 63 -8.36 -5.16 1.31
CA ASP A 63 -8.05 -5.41 -0.11
C ASP A 63 -6.56 -5.57 -0.36
N TYR A 64 -5.71 -4.85 0.41
CA TYR A 64 -4.26 -4.84 0.26
C TYR A 64 -3.56 -4.88 1.61
N ILE A 65 -2.38 -5.49 1.65
CA ILE A 65 -1.44 -5.41 2.77
C ILE A 65 -0.06 -4.96 2.26
N GLU A 66 0.48 -3.88 2.84
CA GLU A 66 1.81 -3.37 2.54
C GLU A 66 2.81 -3.87 3.58
N LEU A 67 3.68 -4.79 3.18
CA LEU A 67 4.62 -5.45 4.08
C LEU A 67 5.89 -4.63 4.32
N GLY A 68 6.33 -3.82 3.37
CA GLY A 68 7.55 -3.04 3.53
C GLY A 68 7.96 -2.28 2.29
N TYR A 69 9.27 -2.22 2.06
CA TYR A 69 9.89 -1.48 0.97
C TYR A 69 10.64 -2.40 0.00
N LYS A 70 10.83 -1.94 -1.23
CA LYS A 70 11.83 -2.47 -2.18
C LYS A 70 13.07 -1.58 -2.15
N ALA A 71 13.74 -1.48 -0.99
CA ALA A 71 14.91 -0.62 -0.86
C ALA A 71 16.16 -1.22 -1.54
N ASP A 72 17.01 -0.33 -2.08
CA ASP A 72 18.27 -0.69 -2.72
C ASP A 72 19.29 -1.18 -1.68
N GLU A 73 19.76 -2.42 -1.80
CA GLU A 73 20.73 -3.04 -0.89
C GLU A 73 22.14 -2.39 -0.97
N ASN A 74 22.41 -1.58 -2.00
CA ASN A 74 23.62 -0.77 -2.05
C ASN A 74 23.58 0.46 -1.13
N GLN A 75 22.37 0.94 -0.80
CA GLN A 75 22.15 2.09 0.07
C GLN A 75 21.83 1.67 1.51
N PHE A 76 21.14 0.56 1.67
CA PHE A 76 20.71 0.01 2.96
C PHE A 76 21.31 -1.37 3.16
N LYS A 77 21.86 -1.66 4.35
CA LYS A 77 22.54 -2.92 4.60
C LYS A 77 21.64 -3.90 5.34
N ARG A 78 21.58 -5.15 4.85
CA ARG A 78 21.00 -6.24 5.60
C ARG A 78 21.76 -6.41 6.93
N GLY A 79 21.01 -6.60 8.02
CA GLY A 79 21.58 -6.67 9.38
C GLY A 79 21.50 -5.34 10.13
N GLU A 80 21.62 -4.19 9.45
CA GLU A 80 21.23 -2.90 10.02
C GLU A 80 19.71 -2.65 9.84
N TYR A 81 19.15 -3.25 8.79
CA TYR A 81 17.72 -3.23 8.47
C TYR A 81 17.18 -4.65 8.35
N GLY A 82 15.96 -4.85 8.82
CA GLY A 82 15.25 -6.13 8.73
C GLY A 82 14.73 -6.44 7.32
N PRO A 83 14.26 -7.69 7.09
CA PRO A 83 13.86 -8.19 5.77
C PRO A 83 12.78 -7.34 5.09
N MET A 84 11.83 -6.79 5.85
CA MET A 84 10.73 -5.98 5.29
C MET A 84 11.18 -4.61 4.78
N LYS A 85 12.44 -4.21 4.98
CA LYS A 85 13.04 -3.05 4.29
C LYS A 85 13.30 -3.34 2.82
N PHE A 86 13.54 -4.59 2.47
CA PHE A 86 13.94 -5.02 1.11
C PHE A 86 12.82 -5.77 0.39
N CYS A 87 12.00 -6.52 1.11
CA CYS A 87 10.92 -7.34 0.58
C CYS A 87 11.35 -8.11 -0.69
N SER A 88 12.55 -8.76 -0.65
CA SER A 88 12.92 -9.68 -1.74
C SER A 88 11.87 -10.79 -1.86
N GLU A 89 11.79 -11.48 -2.99
CA GLU A 89 10.82 -12.58 -3.14
C GLU A 89 11.01 -13.62 -2.04
N GLN A 90 12.27 -13.92 -1.66
CA GLN A 90 12.55 -14.84 -0.57
C GLN A 90 12.07 -14.32 0.81
N ASP A 91 12.22 -13.00 1.08
CA ASP A 91 11.71 -12.40 2.32
C ASP A 91 10.19 -12.53 2.39
N LEU A 92 9.51 -12.30 1.25
CA LEU A 92 8.05 -12.42 1.16
C LEU A 92 7.58 -13.87 1.27
N GLU A 93 8.25 -14.82 0.60
CA GLU A 93 7.97 -16.25 0.70
C GLU A 93 8.10 -16.75 2.13
N ASN A 94 9.10 -16.29 2.89
CA ASN A 94 9.29 -16.65 4.29
C ASN A 94 8.12 -16.19 5.19
N ILE A 95 7.45 -15.09 4.83
CA ILE A 95 6.31 -14.56 5.59
C ILE A 95 5.00 -15.19 5.13
N VAL A 96 4.77 -15.26 3.83
CA VAL A 96 3.52 -15.75 3.23
C VAL A 96 3.42 -17.28 3.40
N GLY A 97 4.50 -18.01 3.08
CA GLY A 97 4.53 -19.46 3.11
C GLY A 97 3.40 -20.07 2.26
N ASP A 98 2.76 -21.11 2.80
CA ASP A 98 1.61 -21.78 2.16
C ASP A 98 0.26 -21.10 2.47
N THR A 99 0.28 -19.84 2.97
CA THR A 99 -0.95 -19.13 3.32
C THR A 99 -1.72 -18.74 2.05
N GLU A 100 -2.99 -19.13 1.97
CA GLU A 100 -3.88 -18.66 0.91
C GLU A 100 -4.10 -17.15 1.05
N LEU A 101 -3.83 -16.41 -0.04
CA LEU A 101 -3.96 -14.95 -0.07
C LEU A 101 -5.42 -14.55 -0.28
N ASN A 102 -6.01 -13.83 0.68
CA ASN A 102 -7.33 -13.20 0.59
C ASN A 102 -7.25 -11.71 0.26
N CYS A 103 -6.05 -11.14 0.21
CA CYS A 103 -5.75 -9.76 -0.15
C CYS A 103 -4.55 -9.72 -1.10
N LYS A 104 -4.36 -8.61 -1.78
CA LYS A 104 -3.19 -8.35 -2.63
C LYS A 104 -2.01 -7.88 -1.78
N LEU A 105 -0.79 -8.28 -2.20
CA LEU A 105 0.44 -7.80 -1.56
C LEU A 105 0.93 -6.52 -2.20
N SER A 106 1.32 -5.58 -1.35
CA SER A 106 1.88 -4.29 -1.75
C SER A 106 3.24 -4.04 -1.09
N VAL A 107 4.08 -3.28 -1.78
CA VAL A 107 5.34 -2.75 -1.24
C VAL A 107 5.54 -1.32 -1.71
N MET A 108 6.32 -0.56 -0.94
CA MET A 108 6.65 0.82 -1.28
C MET A 108 8.01 0.91 -1.98
N ALA A 109 8.08 1.76 -3.01
CA ALA A 109 9.28 2.11 -3.75
C ALA A 109 9.52 3.63 -3.65
N ASP A 110 10.50 4.04 -2.85
CA ASP A 110 10.85 5.46 -2.70
C ASP A 110 11.75 5.92 -3.83
N ILE A 111 11.42 7.04 -4.47
CA ILE A 111 12.26 7.64 -5.49
C ILE A 111 13.67 7.92 -4.93
N GLY A 112 14.69 7.47 -5.65
CA GLY A 112 16.10 7.60 -5.27
C GLY A 112 16.60 6.61 -4.23
N ARG A 113 15.75 5.72 -3.70
CA ARG A 113 16.11 4.68 -2.71
C ARG A 113 15.83 3.26 -3.16
N PHE A 114 15.51 3.10 -4.43
CA PHE A 114 15.07 1.88 -5.05
C PHE A 114 15.80 1.69 -6.38
N ASP A 115 16.16 0.44 -6.74
CA ASP A 115 16.76 0.12 -8.04
C ASP A 115 15.69 -0.47 -8.99
N PRO A 116 15.23 0.28 -10.02
CA PRO A 116 14.25 -0.21 -10.99
C PRO A 116 14.69 -1.45 -11.76
N LYS A 117 16.01 -1.67 -11.88
CA LYS A 117 16.58 -2.82 -12.59
C LYS A 117 16.44 -4.13 -11.81
N ALA A 118 16.30 -4.03 -10.47
CA ALA A 118 16.11 -5.19 -9.60
C ALA A 118 14.67 -5.74 -9.63
N ILE A 119 13.73 -5.05 -10.30
CA ILE A 119 12.32 -5.49 -10.35
C ILE A 119 12.11 -6.52 -11.45
N ILE A 120 11.67 -7.70 -11.02
CA ILE A 120 11.24 -8.79 -11.92
C ILE A 120 9.84 -8.52 -12.48
N PRO A 121 9.39 -9.24 -13.52
CA PRO A 121 7.99 -9.18 -13.99
C PRO A 121 7.00 -9.60 -12.90
N LYS A 122 5.80 -8.99 -12.87
CA LYS A 122 4.72 -9.34 -11.92
C LYS A 122 4.41 -10.84 -11.91
N ALA A 123 4.44 -11.49 -13.05
CA ALA A 123 4.16 -12.93 -13.16
C ALA A 123 5.12 -13.82 -12.36
N GLU A 124 6.27 -13.30 -11.96
CA GLU A 124 7.32 -14.00 -11.20
C GLU A 124 7.40 -13.49 -9.74
N SER A 125 6.53 -12.54 -9.36
CA SER A 125 6.55 -11.88 -8.04
C SER A 125 5.29 -12.18 -7.24
N LEU A 126 5.44 -12.29 -5.92
CA LEU A 126 4.33 -12.31 -4.97
C LEU A 126 3.64 -10.94 -4.83
N VAL A 127 4.36 -9.85 -5.17
CA VAL A 127 3.83 -8.48 -5.06
C VAL A 127 2.83 -8.23 -6.19
N ASP A 128 1.67 -7.67 -5.84
CA ASP A 128 0.64 -7.26 -6.81
C ASP A 128 0.73 -5.77 -7.14
N MET A 129 1.03 -4.95 -6.14
CA MET A 129 1.01 -3.50 -6.26
C MET A 129 2.32 -2.87 -5.78
N MET A 130 2.86 -1.94 -6.59
CA MET A 130 4.01 -1.11 -6.25
C MET A 130 3.55 0.32 -5.97
N ARG A 131 3.81 0.81 -4.74
CA ARG A 131 3.47 2.18 -4.34
C ARG A 131 4.70 3.07 -4.42
N VAL A 132 4.71 3.96 -5.39
CA VAL A 132 5.83 4.88 -5.65
C VAL A 132 5.65 6.13 -4.78
N ALA A 133 6.57 6.35 -3.83
CA ALA A 133 6.58 7.55 -2.99
C ALA A 133 7.47 8.63 -3.58
N SER A 134 6.93 9.83 -3.75
CA SER A 134 7.59 10.97 -4.36
C SER A 134 7.17 12.29 -3.70
N TYR A 135 7.99 13.31 -3.84
CA TYR A 135 7.59 14.70 -3.64
C TYR A 135 7.16 15.32 -4.97
N VAL A 136 6.39 16.41 -4.94
CA VAL A 136 5.95 17.15 -6.12
C VAL A 136 7.12 17.46 -7.07
N LYS A 137 8.26 17.90 -6.54
CA LYS A 137 9.46 18.25 -7.33
C LYS A 137 10.12 17.10 -8.09
N ASP A 138 9.79 15.85 -7.76
CA ASP A 138 10.37 14.64 -8.37
C ASP A 138 9.29 13.83 -9.12
N ILE A 139 8.18 14.47 -9.51
CA ILE A 139 7.02 13.79 -10.07
C ILE A 139 7.33 13.16 -11.43
N ASP A 140 8.21 13.79 -12.24
CA ASP A 140 8.73 13.25 -13.49
C ASP A 140 9.35 11.87 -13.31
N LYS A 141 10.19 11.70 -12.28
CA LYS A 141 10.82 10.42 -11.94
C LYS A 141 9.80 9.39 -11.45
N ALA A 142 8.77 9.84 -10.72
CA ALA A 142 7.70 8.96 -10.26
C ALA A 142 6.87 8.43 -11.44
N ILE A 143 6.58 9.27 -12.44
CA ILE A 143 5.88 8.89 -13.67
C ILE A 143 6.70 7.87 -14.45
N ASP A 144 7.99 8.12 -14.66
CA ASP A 144 8.89 7.18 -15.36
C ASP A 144 8.94 5.82 -14.67
N LEU A 145 9.03 5.81 -13.32
CA LEU A 145 9.04 4.58 -12.56
C LEU A 145 7.71 3.84 -12.65
N VAL A 146 6.59 4.52 -12.46
CA VAL A 146 5.23 3.95 -12.58
C VAL A 146 5.03 3.33 -13.96
N ASN A 147 5.39 4.02 -15.04
CA ASN A 147 5.28 3.51 -16.40
C ASN A 147 6.13 2.24 -16.60
N THR A 148 7.33 2.21 -16.01
CA THR A 148 8.19 1.02 -16.02
C THR A 148 7.56 -0.16 -15.26
N LEU A 149 6.97 0.08 -14.09
CA LEU A 149 6.33 -0.94 -13.26
C LEU A 149 5.04 -1.45 -13.89
N SER A 150 4.20 -0.56 -14.44
CA SER A 150 2.99 -0.90 -15.16
C SER A 150 3.30 -1.76 -16.38
N ALA A 151 4.35 -1.43 -17.15
CA ALA A 151 4.80 -2.25 -18.28
C ALA A 151 5.28 -3.65 -17.86
N LYS A 152 5.68 -3.85 -16.59
CA LYS A 152 6.00 -5.17 -16.01
C LYS A 152 4.77 -5.90 -15.43
N GLY A 153 3.59 -5.30 -15.50
CA GLY A 153 2.30 -5.89 -15.10
C GLY A 153 1.88 -5.64 -13.66
N TYR A 154 2.57 -4.77 -12.93
CA TYR A 154 2.16 -4.38 -11.58
C TYR A 154 1.01 -3.38 -11.59
N GLU A 155 0.13 -3.48 -10.61
CA GLU A 155 -0.73 -2.39 -10.20
C GLU A 155 0.14 -1.30 -9.55
N THR A 156 -0.10 -0.02 -9.87
CA THR A 156 0.81 1.06 -9.48
C THR A 156 0.10 2.21 -8.81
N THR A 157 0.80 2.86 -7.88
CA THR A 157 0.31 4.10 -7.29
C THR A 157 1.40 5.16 -7.22
N ILE A 158 1.01 6.44 -7.25
CA ILE A 158 1.88 7.56 -6.89
C ILE A 158 1.40 8.13 -5.56
N ASN A 159 2.30 8.16 -4.57
CA ASN A 159 2.06 8.77 -3.28
C ASN A 159 2.80 10.11 -3.25
N ILE A 160 2.07 11.22 -3.44
CA ILE A 160 2.63 12.56 -3.36
C ILE A 160 2.73 12.94 -1.89
N MET A 161 3.96 12.92 -1.35
CA MET A 161 4.24 13.18 0.06
C MET A 161 4.27 14.68 0.37
N ALA A 162 3.94 15.02 1.62
CA ALA A 162 4.04 16.37 2.17
C ALA A 162 3.26 17.42 1.36
N VAL A 163 2.07 17.08 0.88
CA VAL A 163 1.26 17.96 0.03
C VAL A 163 0.96 19.32 0.70
N SER A 164 0.83 19.36 2.03
CA SER A 164 0.65 20.60 2.79
C SER A 164 1.83 21.58 2.72
N HIS A 165 3.00 21.14 2.25
CA HIS A 165 4.19 21.97 2.04
C HIS A 165 4.42 22.33 0.56
N SER A 166 3.60 21.82 -0.36
CA SER A 166 3.66 22.16 -1.77
C SER A 166 2.87 23.44 -2.04
N ARG A 167 3.28 24.19 -3.04
CA ARG A 167 2.46 25.29 -3.55
C ARG A 167 1.29 24.70 -4.36
N GLU A 168 0.13 25.31 -4.26
CA GLU A 168 -1.08 24.86 -4.98
C GLU A 168 -0.80 24.68 -6.47
N LEU A 169 -0.21 25.69 -7.12
CA LEU A 169 0.13 25.64 -8.55
C LEU A 169 1.07 24.48 -8.89
N GLU A 170 2.08 24.21 -8.07
CA GLU A 170 3.04 23.11 -8.29
C GLU A 170 2.35 21.73 -8.16
N LEU A 171 1.38 21.63 -7.24
CA LEU A 171 0.60 20.42 -7.07
C LEU A 171 -0.35 20.19 -8.24
N ASP A 172 -1.03 21.24 -8.71
CA ASP A 172 -1.93 21.19 -9.86
C ASP A 172 -1.17 20.78 -11.13
N GLU A 173 -0.02 21.40 -11.40
CA GLU A 173 0.86 21.04 -12.52
C GLU A 173 1.30 19.57 -12.45
N ALA A 174 1.67 19.07 -11.25
CA ALA A 174 2.06 17.69 -11.04
C ALA A 174 0.89 16.72 -11.30
N LEU A 175 -0.31 17.05 -10.83
CA LEU A 175 -1.51 16.23 -11.06
C LEU A 175 -1.89 16.18 -12.55
N GLU A 176 -1.81 17.32 -13.26
CA GLU A 176 -2.02 17.36 -14.71
C GLU A 176 -0.97 16.52 -15.47
N GLN A 177 0.29 16.55 -15.04
CA GLN A 177 1.34 15.76 -15.65
C GLN A 177 1.11 14.26 -15.44
N ILE A 178 0.73 13.85 -14.20
CA ILE A 178 0.37 12.47 -13.90
C ILE A 178 -0.77 11.99 -14.80
N GLU A 179 -1.84 12.78 -14.94
CA GLU A 179 -3.00 12.41 -15.77
C GLU A 179 -2.63 12.22 -17.24
N LYS A 180 -1.73 13.06 -17.77
CA LYS A 180 -1.37 13.05 -19.19
C LYS A 180 -0.32 12.01 -19.56
N GLU A 181 0.61 11.70 -18.66
CA GLU A 181 1.87 11.01 -18.98
C GLU A 181 2.05 9.68 -18.25
N SER A 182 1.19 9.35 -17.26
CA SER A 182 1.37 8.13 -16.48
C SER A 182 0.30 7.07 -16.71
N ALA A 183 0.72 5.80 -16.52
CA ALA A 183 -0.15 4.64 -16.49
C ALA A 183 -0.53 4.26 -15.04
N VAL A 184 -0.60 5.23 -14.13
CA VAL A 184 -0.90 5.01 -12.72
C VAL A 184 -2.35 4.60 -12.50
N ASP A 185 -2.59 3.64 -11.60
CA ASP A 185 -3.94 3.20 -11.23
C ASP A 185 -4.56 4.08 -10.14
N VAL A 186 -3.72 4.56 -9.18
CA VAL A 186 -4.19 5.36 -8.03
C VAL A 186 -3.18 6.44 -7.65
N VAL A 187 -3.68 7.65 -7.35
CA VAL A 187 -2.89 8.75 -6.78
C VAL A 187 -3.29 8.98 -5.33
N TYR A 188 -2.30 9.03 -4.43
CA TYR A 188 -2.48 9.39 -3.03
C TYR A 188 -1.92 10.79 -2.77
N LEU A 189 -2.73 11.65 -2.16
CA LEU A 189 -2.30 12.92 -1.58
C LEU A 189 -2.01 12.67 -0.10
N VAL A 190 -0.73 12.77 0.29
CA VAL A 190 -0.28 12.38 1.64
C VAL A 190 -0.02 13.62 2.49
N ASP A 191 -0.84 13.80 3.53
CA ASP A 191 -0.60 14.80 4.57
C ASP A 191 0.41 14.27 5.60
N SER A 192 1.69 14.33 5.25
CA SER A 192 2.79 13.78 6.04
C SER A 192 2.94 14.43 7.42
N PHE A 193 2.34 15.61 7.64
CA PHE A 193 2.51 16.41 8.86
C PHE A 193 1.21 16.63 9.64
N GLY A 194 0.08 16.10 9.14
CA GLY A 194 -1.23 16.32 9.76
C GLY A 194 -1.62 17.81 9.78
N ALA A 195 -1.31 18.53 8.69
CA ALA A 195 -1.47 19.98 8.60
C ALA A 195 -2.63 20.42 7.66
N LEU A 196 -3.32 19.46 7.00
CA LEU A 196 -4.48 19.76 6.18
C LEU A 196 -5.73 19.82 7.07
N TYR A 197 -6.55 20.83 6.82
CA TYR A 197 -7.85 21.02 7.47
C TYR A 197 -8.93 21.05 6.38
N SER A 198 -10.10 20.48 6.71
CA SER A 198 -11.31 20.71 5.91
C SER A 198 -11.83 22.12 6.21
N GLU A 199 -12.03 22.95 5.19
CA GLU A 199 -12.75 24.22 5.30
C GLU A 199 -14.26 23.98 5.43
#